data_03ea3b14638915769a3cb0484af9b607
#
_entry.id   03ea3b14638915769a3cb0484af9b607
#
_cell.length_a   1.000
_cell.length_b   1.000
_cell.length_c   1.000
_cell.angle_alpha   90.00
_cell.angle_beta   90.00
_cell.angle_gamma   90.00
#
_symmetry.space_group_name_H-M   'P 1'
#
loop_
_entity.id
_entity.type
_entity.pdbx_description
1 polymer ?
#
loop_
_entity_poly.entity_id
_entity_poly.type
_entity_poly.pdbx_seq_one_letter_code
_entity_poly.pdbx_strand_id
1 'polypeptide(L)'
;MAEFIPVDPFNLVIFGGTGDLSRRKLLPALFHRFIDDQIPLNSKIVGTARSEMTRDEFIEMAKTSCKSATAKDTWSEEHWATFAKMLDYSPLDIAGPEKDWKELSSKVDFDRTVIYYLATSPSLYVKICHALKAADMVCDACRIVLEKPIGKDLASACAINDGVGEVFDEEQIYRIDHYLGKEAVQNLMVLRFSNTLFEALWSRNHIDHIQITVSEDLGLEGRAGYYDGSGALRDMVQNHLLQLLCLIAMEPPNSIHADDIRTEKIKVLRALKPITGDTVKRNTVRAQYVEGLINGQPAKGYLEELGDDSSETETFVAIKAEIDNWRWAGVPIYLRTGKRMSRRVSEVVVQFKPVAHNIFDTSLSGPNQLVITLQPDEGVRLSMHIKEPGPGGLRIKSLPLNLAYSENFMLRYPDAYERLLMEVARGNLSLFMRRDEVEAAWTWVDGIIDGWKQSDEAPQTYAAGSDGPIASAMMMDRDDRAWHVRTTPKS
;
A
#
# COMPACT_ATOMS: atom_id res chain seq x y z
N MET A 1 -6.83 -23.38 -15.33
CA MET A 1 -6.63 -21.94 -15.65
C MET A 1 -7.45 -21.15 -14.65
N ALA A 2 -6.95 -20.06 -14.11
CA ALA A 2 -7.78 -19.17 -13.30
C ALA A 2 -8.85 -18.57 -14.20
N GLU A 3 -10.11 -18.71 -13.83
CA GLU A 3 -11.23 -18.14 -14.58
C GLU A 3 -11.34 -16.66 -14.16
N PHE A 4 -10.97 -15.76 -15.04
CA PHE A 4 -11.13 -14.33 -14.80
C PHE A 4 -12.60 -13.95 -14.99
N ILE A 5 -13.19 -13.30 -14.00
CA ILE A 5 -14.58 -12.85 -14.05
C ILE A 5 -14.62 -11.51 -14.81
N PRO A 6 -15.31 -11.43 -15.95
CA PRO A 6 -15.50 -10.19 -16.69
C PRO A 6 -16.22 -9.11 -15.85
N VAL A 7 -16.00 -7.86 -16.20
CA VAL A 7 -16.77 -6.72 -15.68
C VAL A 7 -17.81 -6.28 -16.69
N ASP A 8 -18.82 -5.54 -16.24
CA ASP A 8 -19.76 -4.88 -17.16
C ASP A 8 -19.04 -3.79 -17.97
N PRO A 9 -19.52 -3.46 -19.17
CA PRO A 9 -18.98 -2.36 -19.95
C PRO A 9 -19.02 -1.03 -19.20
N PHE A 10 -17.92 -0.27 -19.25
CA PHE A 10 -17.75 0.99 -18.53
C PHE A 10 -17.07 2.06 -19.38
N ASN A 11 -17.18 3.30 -18.95
CA ASN A 11 -16.37 4.42 -19.45
C ASN A 11 -15.37 4.80 -18.36
N LEU A 12 -14.09 4.89 -18.71
CA LEU A 12 -13.02 5.34 -17.82
C LEU A 12 -12.45 6.65 -18.35
N VAL A 13 -12.57 7.71 -17.59
CA VAL A 13 -11.94 9.00 -17.88
C VAL A 13 -10.74 9.17 -16.95
N ILE A 14 -9.53 9.26 -17.52
CA ILE A 14 -8.28 9.39 -16.75
C ILE A 14 -7.83 10.85 -16.77
N PHE A 15 -8.08 11.59 -15.71
CA PHE A 15 -7.50 12.92 -15.52
C PHE A 15 -6.00 12.79 -15.23
N GLY A 16 -5.16 13.40 -16.06
CA GLY A 16 -3.74 13.15 -16.09
C GLY A 16 -3.36 11.94 -16.96
N GLY A 17 -4.13 11.70 -18.03
CA GLY A 17 -3.97 10.57 -18.95
C GLY A 17 -2.60 10.46 -19.62
N THR A 18 -1.84 11.55 -19.71
CA THR A 18 -0.46 11.59 -20.25
C THR A 18 0.62 11.53 -19.17
N GLY A 19 0.23 11.47 -17.89
CA GLY A 19 1.12 11.46 -16.73
C GLY A 19 1.86 10.13 -16.50
N ASP A 20 2.84 10.16 -15.60
CA ASP A 20 3.70 9.00 -15.30
C ASP A 20 2.89 7.79 -14.79
N LEU A 21 1.93 8.01 -13.88
CA LEU A 21 1.07 6.96 -13.35
C LEU A 21 0.24 6.28 -14.46
N SER A 22 -0.37 7.09 -15.33
CA SER A 22 -1.16 6.59 -16.45
C SER A 22 -0.31 5.73 -17.38
N ARG A 23 0.89 6.21 -17.73
CA ARG A 23 1.80 5.52 -18.65
C ARG A 23 2.41 4.27 -18.07
N ARG A 24 2.83 4.30 -16.79
CA ARG A 24 3.57 3.18 -16.19
C ARG A 24 2.66 2.15 -15.52
N LYS A 25 1.45 2.52 -15.13
CA LYS A 25 0.55 1.66 -14.36
C LYS A 25 -0.82 1.49 -14.98
N LEU A 26 -1.58 2.56 -15.21
CA LEU A 26 -2.99 2.42 -15.54
C LEU A 26 -3.21 1.84 -16.94
N LEU A 27 -2.57 2.39 -17.97
CA LEU A 27 -2.71 1.90 -19.35
C LEU A 27 -2.20 0.45 -19.51
N PRO A 28 -1.02 0.06 -18.97
CA PRO A 28 -0.59 -1.32 -18.95
C PRO A 28 -1.54 -2.25 -18.19
N ALA A 29 -2.05 -1.84 -17.03
CA ALA A 29 -2.99 -2.62 -16.24
C ALA A 29 -4.29 -2.90 -17.01
N LEU A 30 -4.85 -1.87 -17.66
CA LEU A 30 -6.04 -2.01 -18.50
C LEU A 30 -5.79 -2.94 -19.69
N PHE A 31 -4.64 -2.83 -20.35
CA PHE A 31 -4.28 -3.71 -21.46
C PHE A 31 -4.15 -5.17 -21.00
N HIS A 32 -3.51 -5.45 -19.87
CA HIS A 32 -3.43 -6.80 -19.31
C HIS A 32 -4.82 -7.36 -18.98
N ARG A 33 -5.71 -6.56 -18.36
CA ARG A 33 -7.08 -7.00 -18.04
C ARG A 33 -7.91 -7.23 -19.29
N PHE A 34 -7.62 -6.47 -20.35
CA PHE A 34 -8.23 -6.69 -21.67
C PHE A 34 -7.76 -8.02 -22.30
N ILE A 35 -6.45 -8.33 -22.27
CA ILE A 35 -5.92 -9.61 -22.79
C ILE A 35 -6.49 -10.81 -22.02
N ASP A 36 -6.75 -10.65 -20.73
CA ASP A 36 -7.34 -11.68 -19.86
C ASP A 36 -8.88 -11.72 -19.95
N ASP A 37 -9.48 -11.15 -20.99
CA ASP A 37 -10.92 -11.11 -21.29
C ASP A 37 -11.80 -10.54 -20.16
N GLN A 38 -11.24 -9.72 -19.28
CA GLN A 38 -12.00 -9.08 -18.19
C GLN A 38 -12.69 -7.79 -18.62
N ILE A 39 -12.14 -7.06 -19.60
CA ILE A 39 -12.70 -5.79 -20.09
C ILE A 39 -13.44 -6.01 -21.40
N PRO A 40 -14.77 -5.78 -21.43
CA PRO A 40 -15.58 -5.92 -22.65
C PRO A 40 -15.19 -4.91 -23.73
N LEU A 41 -15.27 -5.33 -25.00
CA LEU A 41 -14.88 -4.54 -26.19
C LEU A 41 -15.64 -3.21 -26.35
N ASN A 42 -16.82 -3.10 -25.78
CA ASN A 42 -17.65 -1.91 -25.82
C ASN A 42 -17.41 -0.96 -24.65
N SER A 43 -16.40 -1.20 -23.82
CA SER A 43 -15.91 -0.20 -22.84
C SER A 43 -15.09 0.88 -23.55
N LYS A 44 -15.02 2.08 -22.95
CA LYS A 44 -14.24 3.21 -23.47
C LYS A 44 -13.24 3.70 -22.44
N ILE A 45 -12.07 4.14 -22.88
CA ILE A 45 -11.00 4.69 -22.06
C ILE A 45 -10.60 6.04 -22.66
N VAL A 46 -10.89 7.12 -21.98
CA VAL A 46 -10.61 8.49 -22.43
C VAL A 46 -9.51 9.09 -21.54
N GLY A 47 -8.33 9.30 -22.13
CA GLY A 47 -7.29 10.09 -21.46
C GLY A 47 -7.60 11.58 -21.58
N THR A 48 -7.38 12.33 -20.50
CA THR A 48 -7.49 13.78 -20.54
C THR A 48 -6.35 14.46 -19.78
N ALA A 49 -5.79 15.52 -20.37
CA ALA A 49 -4.73 16.35 -19.78
C ALA A 49 -4.68 17.71 -20.51
N ARG A 50 -3.90 18.66 -19.97
CA ARG A 50 -3.69 19.97 -20.60
C ARG A 50 -2.90 19.93 -21.91
N SER A 51 -2.21 18.82 -22.18
CA SER A 51 -1.40 18.69 -23.40
C SER A 51 -2.30 18.63 -24.62
N GLU A 52 -2.04 19.50 -25.58
CA GLU A 52 -2.63 19.39 -26.91
C GLU A 52 -2.06 18.14 -27.60
N MET A 53 -2.92 17.15 -27.82
CA MET A 53 -2.56 15.85 -28.40
C MET A 53 -3.75 15.32 -29.17
N THR A 54 -3.49 14.72 -30.30
CA THR A 54 -4.51 14.01 -31.07
C THR A 54 -4.77 12.63 -30.48
N ARG A 55 -5.91 12.03 -30.82
CA ARG A 55 -6.21 10.65 -30.45
C ARG A 55 -5.12 9.67 -30.89
N ASP A 56 -4.59 9.82 -32.10
CA ASP A 56 -3.57 8.91 -32.65
C ASP A 56 -2.23 9.04 -31.91
N GLU A 57 -1.82 10.24 -31.54
CA GLU A 57 -0.63 10.48 -30.69
C GLU A 57 -0.80 9.84 -29.30
N PHE A 58 -1.99 9.94 -28.70
CA PHE A 58 -2.28 9.30 -27.43
C PHE A 58 -2.23 7.77 -27.55
N ILE A 59 -2.79 7.20 -28.61
CA ILE A 59 -2.73 5.75 -28.89
C ILE A 59 -1.28 5.28 -29.03
N GLU A 60 -0.43 6.03 -29.73
CA GLU A 60 0.99 5.66 -29.90
C GLU A 60 1.78 5.74 -28.58
N MET A 61 1.50 6.75 -27.76
CA MET A 61 2.05 6.87 -26.42
C MET A 61 1.60 5.67 -25.55
N ALA A 62 0.31 5.30 -25.59
CA ALA A 62 -0.23 4.17 -24.86
C ALA A 62 0.36 2.85 -25.34
N LYS A 63 0.56 2.68 -26.67
CA LYS A 63 1.22 1.51 -27.26
C LYS A 63 2.63 1.31 -26.71
N THR A 64 3.41 2.38 -26.70
CA THR A 64 4.78 2.34 -26.17
C THR A 64 4.79 1.93 -24.71
N SER A 65 3.88 2.48 -23.91
CA SER A 65 3.74 2.17 -22.47
C SER A 65 3.33 0.73 -22.23
N CYS A 66 2.29 0.25 -22.90
CA CYS A 66 1.80 -1.13 -22.75
C CYS A 66 2.84 -2.15 -23.24
N LYS A 67 3.49 -1.89 -24.38
CA LYS A 67 4.52 -2.79 -24.95
C LYS A 67 5.73 -2.94 -24.05
N SER A 68 6.14 -1.85 -23.38
CA SER A 68 7.26 -1.90 -22.44
C SER A 68 6.96 -2.67 -21.14
N ALA A 69 5.68 -2.75 -20.76
CA ALA A 69 5.22 -3.40 -19.54
C ALA A 69 4.74 -4.84 -19.75
N THR A 70 4.57 -5.26 -21.01
CA THR A 70 4.08 -6.61 -21.35
C THR A 70 5.23 -7.48 -21.81
N ALA A 71 5.27 -8.73 -21.32
CA ALA A 71 6.26 -9.70 -21.74
C ALA A 71 6.17 -9.96 -23.26
N LYS A 72 7.32 -10.21 -23.90
CA LYS A 72 7.40 -10.34 -25.37
C LYS A 72 6.56 -11.48 -25.94
N ASP A 73 6.40 -12.55 -25.20
CA ASP A 73 5.59 -13.73 -25.55
C ASP A 73 4.09 -13.52 -25.36
N THR A 74 3.72 -12.53 -24.54
CA THR A 74 2.31 -12.16 -24.29
C THR A 74 1.84 -11.02 -25.20
N TRP A 75 2.76 -10.20 -25.74
CA TRP A 75 2.42 -9.08 -26.62
C TRP A 75 1.90 -9.57 -27.99
N SER A 76 0.74 -9.04 -28.41
CA SER A 76 0.14 -9.27 -29.72
C SER A 76 -0.28 -7.95 -30.38
N GLU A 77 0.12 -7.74 -31.62
CA GLU A 77 -0.32 -6.56 -32.39
C GLU A 77 -1.84 -6.64 -32.70
N GLU A 78 -2.43 -7.83 -32.76
CA GLU A 78 -3.87 -8.03 -32.93
C GLU A 78 -4.64 -7.60 -31.67
N HIS A 79 -4.20 -8.05 -30.48
CA HIS A 79 -4.77 -7.61 -29.21
C HIS A 79 -4.62 -6.09 -29.07
N TRP A 80 -3.44 -5.55 -29.42
CA TRP A 80 -3.24 -4.10 -29.38
C TRP A 80 -4.19 -3.36 -30.33
N ALA A 81 -4.32 -3.79 -31.59
CA ALA A 81 -5.19 -3.14 -32.56
C ALA A 81 -6.67 -3.13 -32.13
N THR A 82 -7.07 -4.14 -31.37
CA THR A 82 -8.43 -4.21 -30.81
C THR A 82 -8.57 -3.30 -29.60
N PHE A 83 -7.63 -3.33 -28.67
CA PHE A 83 -7.62 -2.46 -27.49
C PHE A 83 -7.54 -0.96 -27.85
N ALA A 84 -6.75 -0.62 -28.88
CA ALA A 84 -6.59 0.76 -29.35
C ALA A 84 -7.92 1.39 -29.81
N LYS A 85 -8.90 0.59 -30.26
CA LYS A 85 -10.22 1.10 -30.65
C LYS A 85 -11.02 1.63 -29.46
N MET A 86 -10.71 1.15 -28.24
CA MET A 86 -11.34 1.59 -26.99
C MET A 86 -10.76 2.89 -26.47
N LEU A 87 -9.57 3.30 -26.96
CA LEU A 87 -8.85 4.46 -26.50
C LEU A 87 -9.31 5.74 -27.20
N ASP A 88 -9.49 6.80 -26.45
CA ASP A 88 -9.74 8.15 -26.96
C ASP A 88 -8.96 9.17 -26.09
N TYR A 89 -8.86 10.41 -26.60
CA TYR A 89 -8.22 11.50 -25.89
C TYR A 89 -9.02 12.78 -26.03
N SER A 90 -9.06 13.60 -24.98
CA SER A 90 -9.68 14.91 -24.98
C SER A 90 -8.76 15.88 -24.25
N PRO A 91 -8.13 16.85 -24.95
CA PRO A 91 -7.39 17.92 -24.28
C PRO A 91 -8.33 18.67 -23.36
N LEU A 92 -7.92 18.89 -22.11
CA LEU A 92 -8.73 19.59 -21.13
C LEU A 92 -7.86 20.33 -20.12
N ASP A 93 -8.05 21.62 -20.00
CA ASP A 93 -7.67 22.37 -18.80
C ASP A 93 -8.89 22.40 -17.86
N ILE A 94 -8.70 22.02 -16.60
CA ILE A 94 -9.77 22.02 -15.60
C ILE A 94 -10.39 23.41 -15.42
N ALA A 95 -9.59 24.46 -15.55
CA ALA A 95 -10.02 25.85 -15.54
C ALA A 95 -10.39 26.39 -16.92
N GLY A 96 -10.38 25.53 -17.94
CA GLY A 96 -10.62 25.88 -19.34
C GLY A 96 -12.08 26.16 -19.67
N PRO A 97 -12.34 26.51 -20.91
CA PRO A 97 -13.69 26.89 -21.36
C PRO A 97 -14.65 25.70 -21.35
N GLU A 98 -15.92 26.01 -21.17
CA GLU A 98 -17.04 25.04 -21.15
C GLU A 98 -17.08 24.11 -22.38
N LYS A 99 -16.62 24.61 -23.54
CA LYS A 99 -16.56 23.80 -24.78
C LYS A 99 -15.72 22.53 -24.63
N ASP A 100 -14.61 22.58 -23.88
CA ASP A 100 -13.71 21.44 -23.72
C ASP A 100 -14.36 20.36 -22.84
N TRP A 101 -15.14 20.79 -21.83
CA TRP A 101 -15.96 19.87 -21.02
C TRP A 101 -17.09 19.23 -21.82
N LYS A 102 -17.72 19.98 -22.73
CA LYS A 102 -18.72 19.44 -23.67
C LYS A 102 -18.12 18.43 -24.63
N GLU A 103 -16.91 18.67 -25.11
CA GLU A 103 -16.20 17.71 -25.95
C GLU A 103 -15.91 16.42 -25.17
N LEU A 104 -15.36 16.51 -23.94
CA LEU A 104 -15.13 15.34 -23.09
C LEU A 104 -16.45 14.61 -22.83
N SER A 105 -17.51 15.31 -22.46
CA SER A 105 -18.84 14.72 -22.21
C SER A 105 -19.39 13.95 -23.41
N SER A 106 -19.18 14.46 -24.64
CA SER A 106 -19.62 13.77 -25.87
C SER A 106 -18.95 12.43 -26.12
N LYS A 107 -17.79 12.18 -25.47
CA LYS A 107 -17.03 10.93 -25.56
C LYS A 107 -17.45 9.90 -24.53
N VAL A 108 -18.27 10.28 -23.54
CA VAL A 108 -18.72 9.44 -22.42
C VAL A 108 -20.16 9.00 -22.64
N ASP A 109 -20.43 7.73 -22.39
CA ASP A 109 -21.78 7.14 -22.43
C ASP A 109 -22.32 7.02 -21.00
N PHE A 110 -23.22 7.91 -20.60
CA PHE A 110 -23.78 7.97 -19.24
C PHE A 110 -24.85 6.90 -18.94
N ASP A 111 -25.25 6.11 -19.93
CA ASP A 111 -26.11 4.94 -19.70
C ASP A 111 -25.33 3.75 -19.09
N ARG A 112 -24.02 3.93 -18.85
CA ARG A 112 -23.10 2.93 -18.29
C ARG A 112 -22.40 3.49 -17.06
N THR A 113 -21.73 2.61 -16.32
CA THR A 113 -20.80 3.04 -15.27
C THR A 113 -19.73 3.97 -15.85
N VAL A 114 -19.61 5.16 -15.26
CA VAL A 114 -18.55 6.13 -15.59
C VAL A 114 -17.57 6.20 -14.43
N ILE A 115 -16.31 5.95 -14.71
CA ILE A 115 -15.23 5.99 -13.74
C ILE A 115 -14.36 7.21 -14.02
N TYR A 116 -14.26 8.12 -13.08
CA TYR A 116 -13.34 9.26 -13.11
C TYR A 116 -12.09 8.94 -12.30
N TYR A 117 -10.98 8.70 -12.96
CA TYR A 117 -9.72 8.40 -12.30
C TYR A 117 -8.86 9.65 -12.19
N LEU A 118 -8.58 10.11 -10.97
CA LEU A 118 -7.80 11.32 -10.73
C LEU A 118 -6.30 10.99 -10.59
N ALA A 119 -5.60 10.79 -11.73
CA ALA A 119 -4.15 10.60 -11.79
C ALA A 119 -3.41 11.97 -11.82
N THR A 120 -3.87 12.92 -11.02
CA THR A 120 -3.40 14.30 -10.93
C THR A 120 -2.91 14.64 -9.53
N SER A 121 -2.40 15.86 -9.32
CA SER A 121 -2.09 16.35 -7.97
C SER A 121 -3.36 16.40 -7.09
N PRO A 122 -3.29 16.02 -5.80
CA PRO A 122 -4.40 16.12 -4.86
C PRO A 122 -5.03 17.51 -4.76
N SER A 123 -4.27 18.56 -5.01
CA SER A 123 -4.77 19.96 -5.06
C SER A 123 -5.82 20.23 -6.14
N LEU A 124 -5.98 19.30 -7.09
CA LEU A 124 -6.95 19.39 -8.17
C LEU A 124 -8.22 18.57 -7.92
N TYR A 125 -8.26 17.67 -6.93
CA TYR A 125 -9.37 16.74 -6.73
C TYR A 125 -10.70 17.46 -6.57
N VAL A 126 -10.79 18.37 -5.61
CA VAL A 126 -12.03 19.15 -5.37
C VAL A 126 -12.43 19.97 -6.59
N LYS A 127 -11.44 20.59 -7.26
CA LYS A 127 -11.68 21.39 -8.46
C LYS A 127 -12.25 20.55 -9.62
N ILE A 128 -11.72 19.34 -9.82
CA ILE A 128 -12.22 18.41 -10.85
C ILE A 128 -13.65 17.98 -10.51
N CYS A 129 -13.93 17.61 -9.25
CA CYS A 129 -15.28 17.23 -8.83
C CYS A 129 -16.30 18.34 -9.07
N HIS A 130 -15.99 19.58 -8.68
CA HIS A 130 -16.87 20.72 -8.91
C HIS A 130 -17.05 21.02 -10.41
N ALA A 131 -16.00 20.88 -11.22
CA ALA A 131 -16.08 21.08 -12.66
C ALA A 131 -16.91 19.98 -13.35
N LEU A 132 -16.80 18.71 -12.91
CA LEU A 132 -17.67 17.61 -13.36
C LEU A 132 -19.15 17.91 -13.05
N LYS A 133 -19.44 18.40 -11.83
CA LYS A 133 -20.80 18.80 -11.45
C LYS A 133 -21.32 19.96 -12.29
N ALA A 134 -20.50 20.98 -12.52
CA ALA A 134 -20.85 22.13 -13.34
C ALA A 134 -21.06 21.77 -14.82
N ALA A 135 -20.40 20.74 -15.32
CA ALA A 135 -20.52 20.23 -16.69
C ALA A 135 -21.64 19.18 -16.85
N ASP A 136 -22.47 18.95 -15.81
CA ASP A 136 -23.53 17.94 -15.80
C ASP A 136 -23.02 16.52 -16.14
N MET A 137 -21.85 16.17 -15.61
CA MET A 137 -21.18 14.87 -15.84
C MET A 137 -21.23 13.96 -14.61
N VAL A 138 -22.06 14.24 -13.61
CA VAL A 138 -22.21 13.42 -12.40
C VAL A 138 -23.55 12.69 -12.45
N CYS A 139 -23.51 11.38 -12.18
CA CYS A 139 -24.70 10.51 -12.19
C CYS A 139 -24.58 9.45 -11.07
N ASP A 140 -25.68 8.74 -10.76
CA ASP A 140 -25.69 7.70 -9.72
C ASP A 140 -24.74 6.54 -10.02
N ALA A 141 -24.51 6.22 -11.31
CA ALA A 141 -23.57 5.19 -11.74
C ALA A 141 -22.13 5.70 -11.88
N CYS A 142 -21.88 6.98 -11.56
CA CYS A 142 -20.54 7.56 -11.61
C CYS A 142 -19.73 7.16 -10.39
N ARG A 143 -18.43 6.93 -10.60
CA ARG A 143 -17.44 6.56 -9.57
C ARG A 143 -16.22 7.46 -9.68
N ILE A 144 -15.71 7.94 -8.55
CA ILE A 144 -14.51 8.78 -8.50
C ILE A 144 -13.38 8.04 -7.79
N VAL A 145 -12.20 7.99 -8.43
CA VAL A 145 -11.01 7.32 -7.90
C VAL A 145 -9.98 8.36 -7.50
N LEU A 146 -9.59 8.36 -6.24
CA LEU A 146 -8.61 9.27 -5.66
C LEU A 146 -7.32 8.51 -5.35
N GLU A 147 -6.20 9.05 -5.85
CA GLU A 147 -4.85 8.55 -5.55
C GLU A 147 -4.28 9.15 -4.28
N LYS A 148 -3.32 8.44 -3.68
CA LYS A 148 -2.53 9.00 -2.59
C LYS A 148 -1.62 10.14 -3.07
N PRO A 149 -1.35 11.11 -2.19
CA PRO A 149 -1.82 11.26 -0.82
C PRO A 149 -3.21 11.89 -0.72
N ILE A 150 -4.02 11.43 0.24
CA ILE A 150 -5.26 12.11 0.61
C ILE A 150 -4.93 13.09 1.75
N GLY A 151 -4.59 14.30 1.38
CA GLY A 151 -4.07 15.30 2.31
C GLY A 151 -2.60 15.11 2.71
N LYS A 152 -2.09 16.03 3.52
CA LYS A 152 -0.75 15.99 4.13
C LYS A 152 -0.80 16.07 5.68
N ASP A 153 -2.00 16.29 6.21
CA ASP A 153 -2.40 16.37 7.60
C ASP A 153 -3.91 16.16 7.70
N LEU A 154 -4.45 16.03 8.90
CA LEU A 154 -5.89 15.84 9.13
C LEU A 154 -6.73 16.95 8.49
N ALA A 155 -6.33 18.20 8.65
CA ALA A 155 -7.10 19.35 8.17
C ALA A 155 -7.27 19.33 6.64
N SER A 156 -6.17 19.09 5.91
CA SER A 156 -6.21 18.98 4.45
C SER A 156 -6.91 17.72 3.95
N ALA A 157 -6.83 16.62 4.69
CA ALA A 157 -7.56 15.40 4.38
C ALA A 157 -9.07 15.61 4.53
N CYS A 158 -9.52 16.25 5.62
CA CYS A 158 -10.93 16.63 5.81
C CYS A 158 -11.40 17.56 4.68
N ALA A 159 -10.60 18.59 4.33
CA ALA A 159 -10.97 19.52 3.26
C ALA A 159 -11.13 18.84 1.89
N ILE A 160 -10.27 17.85 1.56
CA ILE A 160 -10.44 17.04 0.35
C ILE A 160 -11.69 16.18 0.44
N ASN A 161 -11.89 15.49 1.57
CA ASN A 161 -13.05 14.62 1.76
C ASN A 161 -14.36 15.39 1.71
N ASP A 162 -14.44 16.56 2.34
CA ASP A 162 -15.61 17.44 2.33
C ASP A 162 -15.90 17.90 0.90
N GLY A 163 -14.89 18.47 0.21
CA GLY A 163 -15.09 19.00 -1.13
C GLY A 163 -15.42 17.94 -2.19
N VAL A 164 -14.92 16.71 -2.05
CA VAL A 164 -15.33 15.59 -2.91
C VAL A 164 -16.75 15.12 -2.53
N GLY A 165 -17.06 15.06 -1.22
CA GLY A 165 -18.38 14.69 -0.70
C GLY A 165 -19.50 15.67 -1.01
N GLU A 166 -19.22 16.93 -1.41
CA GLU A 166 -20.23 17.86 -1.96
C GLU A 166 -20.76 17.44 -3.34
N VAL A 167 -20.08 16.50 -3.99
CA VAL A 167 -20.36 16.09 -5.38
C VAL A 167 -20.69 14.61 -5.51
N PHE A 168 -19.99 13.74 -4.77
CA PHE A 168 -20.13 12.30 -4.83
C PHE A 168 -20.46 11.73 -3.45
N ASP A 169 -21.36 10.75 -3.40
CA ASP A 169 -21.64 9.99 -2.18
C ASP A 169 -20.47 9.06 -1.84
N GLU A 170 -20.34 8.66 -0.56
CA GLU A 170 -19.21 7.83 -0.09
C GLU A 170 -19.11 6.49 -0.84
N GLU A 171 -20.23 5.93 -1.28
CA GLU A 171 -20.33 4.71 -2.09
C GLU A 171 -19.76 4.88 -3.50
N GLN A 172 -19.63 6.12 -3.96
CA GLN A 172 -19.06 6.47 -5.27
C GLN A 172 -17.56 6.79 -5.19
N ILE A 173 -16.99 6.93 -3.98
CA ILE A 173 -15.61 7.41 -3.77
C ILE A 173 -14.66 6.24 -3.47
N TYR A 174 -13.68 6.05 -4.34
CA TYR A 174 -12.67 4.99 -4.27
C TYR A 174 -11.30 5.57 -3.92
N ARG A 175 -10.93 5.58 -2.63
CA ARG A 175 -9.61 6.06 -2.16
C ARG A 175 -8.60 4.93 -2.21
N ILE A 176 -7.62 5.05 -3.08
CA ILE A 176 -6.63 4.00 -3.32
C ILE A 176 -5.55 3.97 -2.24
N ASP A 177 -5.37 2.78 -1.67
CA ASP A 177 -4.10 2.29 -1.16
C ASP A 177 -3.71 1.06 -1.98
N HIS A 178 -2.67 1.18 -2.81
CA HIS A 178 -2.28 0.10 -3.72
C HIS A 178 -1.81 -1.17 -3.00
N TYR A 179 -1.44 -1.10 -1.70
CA TYR A 179 -1.12 -2.30 -0.90
C TYR A 179 -2.35 -3.20 -0.74
N LEU A 180 -3.54 -2.64 -0.61
CA LEU A 180 -4.79 -3.41 -0.51
C LEU A 180 -5.10 -4.21 -1.79
N GLY A 181 -4.57 -3.78 -2.93
CA GLY A 181 -4.68 -4.50 -4.21
C GLY A 181 -3.70 -5.67 -4.37
N LYS A 182 -2.69 -5.82 -3.50
CA LYS A 182 -1.72 -6.92 -3.59
C LYS A 182 -2.32 -8.24 -3.12
N GLU A 183 -2.06 -9.34 -3.86
CA GLU A 183 -2.53 -10.69 -3.54
C GLU A 183 -2.14 -11.13 -2.13
N ALA A 184 -0.87 -10.97 -1.78
CA ALA A 184 -0.36 -11.36 -0.46
C ALA A 184 -1.02 -10.57 0.68
N VAL A 185 -1.43 -9.32 0.44
CA VAL A 185 -2.14 -8.51 1.45
C VAL A 185 -3.58 -8.99 1.63
N GLN A 186 -4.29 -9.29 0.54
CA GLN A 186 -5.63 -9.87 0.62
C GLN A 186 -5.62 -11.24 1.30
N ASN A 187 -4.57 -12.02 1.06
CA ASN A 187 -4.40 -13.32 1.68
C ASN A 187 -4.25 -13.25 3.20
N LEU A 188 -3.93 -12.09 3.81
CA LEU A 188 -3.93 -11.94 5.28
C LEU A 188 -5.31 -12.25 5.88
N MET A 189 -6.40 -11.81 5.23
CA MET A 189 -7.76 -12.12 5.69
C MET A 189 -8.08 -13.62 5.55
N VAL A 190 -7.71 -14.22 4.42
CA VAL A 190 -7.91 -15.65 4.18
C VAL A 190 -7.10 -16.47 5.18
N LEU A 191 -5.83 -16.13 5.39
CA LEU A 191 -4.96 -16.79 6.36
C LEU A 191 -5.56 -16.77 7.78
N ARG A 192 -6.04 -15.61 8.21
CA ARG A 192 -6.61 -15.43 9.55
C ARG A 192 -7.98 -16.08 9.70
N PHE A 193 -8.90 -15.86 8.79
CA PHE A 193 -10.33 -16.13 9.01
C PHE A 193 -10.84 -17.42 8.36
N SER A 194 -10.06 -18.07 7.50
CA SER A 194 -10.41 -19.38 6.95
C SER A 194 -9.66 -20.54 7.63
N ASN A 195 -8.72 -20.24 8.53
CA ASN A 195 -7.92 -21.26 9.24
C ASN A 195 -8.15 -21.20 10.76
N THR A 196 -8.90 -22.15 11.31
CA THR A 196 -9.23 -22.22 12.74
C THR A 196 -7.99 -22.13 13.65
N LEU A 197 -6.86 -22.66 13.20
CA LEU A 197 -5.58 -22.63 13.91
C LEU A 197 -5.15 -21.22 14.29
N PHE A 198 -5.31 -20.23 13.38
CA PHE A 198 -4.78 -18.91 13.62
C PHE A 198 -5.70 -18.08 14.52
N GLU A 199 -7.00 -18.03 14.26
CA GLU A 199 -7.89 -17.13 15.00
C GLU A 199 -7.92 -17.45 16.51
N ALA A 200 -7.86 -18.72 16.89
CA ALA A 200 -7.80 -19.14 18.31
C ALA A 200 -6.55 -18.62 19.03
N LEU A 201 -5.44 -18.43 18.32
CA LEU A 201 -4.16 -17.96 18.86
C LEU A 201 -3.95 -16.44 18.66
N TRP A 202 -4.86 -15.75 17.93
CA TRP A 202 -4.65 -14.39 17.44
C TRP A 202 -5.06 -13.33 18.47
N SER A 203 -4.40 -13.37 19.64
CA SER A 203 -4.71 -12.45 20.75
C SER A 203 -3.53 -12.28 21.69
N ARG A 204 -3.67 -11.29 22.60
CA ARG A 204 -2.74 -11.04 23.71
C ARG A 204 -2.40 -12.26 24.57
N ASN A 205 -3.23 -13.29 24.54
CA ASN A 205 -2.98 -14.48 25.34
C ASN A 205 -1.82 -15.33 24.79
N HIS A 206 -1.61 -15.31 23.46
CA HIS A 206 -0.65 -16.16 22.77
C HIS A 206 0.43 -15.37 22.00
N ILE A 207 0.14 -14.13 21.59
CA ILE A 207 1.08 -13.28 20.84
C ILE A 207 1.87 -12.40 21.82
N ASP A 208 3.18 -12.41 21.67
CA ASP A 208 4.10 -11.53 22.42
C ASP A 208 4.19 -10.15 21.77
N HIS A 209 4.47 -10.09 20.49
CA HIS A 209 4.50 -8.85 19.71
C HIS A 209 4.32 -9.10 18.20
N ILE A 210 4.07 -8.03 17.47
CA ILE A 210 3.97 -8.05 16.01
C ILE A 210 4.98 -7.05 15.44
N GLN A 211 5.60 -7.39 14.30
CA GLN A 211 6.45 -6.47 13.55
C GLN A 211 5.88 -6.33 12.13
N ILE A 212 5.74 -5.11 11.65
CA ILE A 212 5.35 -4.80 10.26
C ILE A 212 6.49 -3.98 9.66
N THR A 213 7.20 -4.56 8.72
CA THR A 213 8.33 -3.92 8.04
C THR A 213 8.03 -3.73 6.56
N VAL A 214 8.21 -2.50 6.08
CA VAL A 214 8.23 -2.17 4.65
C VAL A 214 9.51 -1.41 4.37
N SER A 215 10.51 -2.07 3.83
CA SER A 215 11.81 -1.48 3.51
C SER A 215 12.06 -1.43 2.02
N GLU A 216 12.71 -0.37 1.56
CA GLU A 216 13.09 -0.11 0.18
C GLU A 216 14.61 0.04 0.09
N ASP A 217 15.22 -0.58 -0.93
CA ASP A 217 16.64 -0.44 -1.25
C ASP A 217 16.92 0.75 -2.19
N LEU A 218 15.87 1.33 -2.77
CA LEU A 218 15.91 2.51 -3.62
C LEU A 218 15.92 3.82 -2.81
N GLY A 219 16.47 4.89 -3.39
CA GLY A 219 16.45 6.26 -2.86
C GLY A 219 15.30 7.10 -3.41
N LEU A 220 15.60 8.35 -3.79
CA LEU A 220 14.61 9.32 -4.26
C LEU A 220 14.16 9.10 -5.72
N GLU A 221 14.97 8.45 -6.54
CA GLU A 221 14.66 8.08 -7.95
C GLU A 221 14.06 9.24 -8.77
N GLY A 222 14.63 10.44 -8.65
CA GLY A 222 14.18 11.64 -9.35
C GLY A 222 12.90 12.30 -8.81
N ARG A 223 12.37 11.85 -7.65
CA ARG A 223 11.17 12.39 -6.99
C ARG A 223 11.51 13.20 -5.73
N ALA A 224 12.71 13.77 -5.68
CA ALA A 224 13.26 14.46 -4.52
C ALA A 224 12.31 15.51 -3.93
N GLY A 225 11.83 16.48 -4.72
CA GLY A 225 10.96 17.54 -4.22
C GLY A 225 9.60 17.06 -3.71
N TYR A 226 9.06 15.97 -4.27
CA TYR A 226 7.84 15.37 -3.73
C TYR A 226 8.09 14.70 -2.37
N TYR A 227 9.16 13.91 -2.29
CA TYR A 227 9.45 13.12 -1.09
C TYR A 227 9.84 14.02 0.09
N ASP A 228 10.57 15.10 -0.17
CA ASP A 228 10.97 16.05 0.87
C ASP A 228 9.77 16.74 1.54
N GLY A 229 8.70 16.95 0.79
CA GLY A 229 7.44 17.44 1.34
C GLY A 229 6.60 16.39 2.10
N SER A 230 6.95 15.09 2.00
CA SER A 230 6.19 13.98 2.60
C SER A 230 6.90 13.31 3.76
N GLY A 231 8.09 12.77 3.53
CA GLY A 231 8.80 11.91 4.46
C GLY A 231 8.20 10.50 4.58
N ALA A 232 8.94 9.61 5.24
CA ALA A 232 8.56 8.21 5.39
C ALA A 232 7.27 8.00 6.21
N LEU A 233 7.00 8.87 7.17
CA LEU A 233 5.79 8.77 8.01
C LEU A 233 4.52 8.98 7.20
N ARG A 234 4.47 10.05 6.39
CA ARG A 234 3.31 10.35 5.54
C ARG A 234 3.22 9.44 4.32
N ASP A 235 4.37 9.13 3.69
CA ASP A 235 4.38 8.35 2.45
C ASP A 235 4.07 6.87 2.67
N MET A 236 4.45 6.31 3.83
CA MET A 236 4.36 4.87 4.08
C MET A 236 3.54 4.49 5.32
N VAL A 237 3.69 5.19 6.43
CA VAL A 237 3.03 4.78 7.68
C VAL A 237 1.56 5.14 7.67
N GLN A 238 1.22 6.39 7.34
CA GLN A 238 -0.14 6.93 7.37
C GLN A 238 -1.13 6.11 6.52
N ASN A 239 -0.62 5.43 5.53
CA ASN A 239 -1.41 4.62 4.60
C ASN A 239 -1.05 3.13 4.73
N HIS A 240 -0.03 2.66 4.03
CA HIS A 240 0.28 1.24 3.83
C HIS A 240 0.49 0.46 5.14
N LEU A 241 1.32 1.00 6.08
CA LEU A 241 1.61 0.28 7.32
C LEU A 241 0.39 0.25 8.25
N LEU A 242 -0.39 1.34 8.31
CA LEU A 242 -1.63 1.36 9.09
C LEU A 242 -2.70 0.46 8.47
N GLN A 243 -2.80 0.35 7.14
CA GLN A 243 -3.70 -0.60 6.50
C GLN A 243 -3.30 -2.06 6.79
N LEU A 244 -2.00 -2.38 6.72
CA LEU A 244 -1.50 -3.71 7.13
C LEU A 244 -1.78 -3.99 8.61
N LEU A 245 -1.57 -2.99 9.48
CA LEU A 245 -1.90 -3.10 10.91
C LEU A 245 -3.38 -3.38 11.12
N CYS A 246 -4.26 -2.69 10.39
CA CYS A 246 -5.71 -2.94 10.46
C CYS A 246 -6.05 -4.39 10.08
N LEU A 247 -5.56 -4.89 8.96
CA LEU A 247 -5.84 -6.26 8.49
C LEU A 247 -5.30 -7.33 9.46
N ILE A 248 -4.19 -7.05 10.13
CA ILE A 248 -3.60 -7.95 11.13
C ILE A 248 -4.34 -7.89 12.46
N ALA A 249 -4.86 -6.71 12.85
CA ALA A 249 -5.39 -6.50 14.20
C ALA A 249 -6.91 -6.49 14.29
N MET A 250 -7.64 -6.35 13.19
CA MET A 250 -9.10 -6.27 13.19
C MET A 250 -9.77 -7.56 13.69
N GLU A 251 -10.99 -7.44 14.18
CA GLU A 251 -11.86 -8.59 14.46
C GLU A 251 -12.33 -9.23 13.15
N PRO A 252 -12.74 -10.52 13.16
CA PRO A 252 -13.37 -11.14 12.00
C PRO A 252 -14.60 -10.32 11.55
N PRO A 253 -14.66 -9.83 10.30
CA PRO A 253 -15.84 -9.16 9.81
C PRO A 253 -17.01 -10.13 9.66
N ASN A 254 -18.24 -9.63 9.74
CA ASN A 254 -19.45 -10.45 9.59
C ASN A 254 -19.59 -11.07 8.20
N SER A 255 -19.07 -10.38 7.19
CA SER A 255 -19.05 -10.84 5.81
C SER A 255 -17.89 -10.19 5.03
N ILE A 256 -17.73 -10.59 3.76
CA ILE A 256 -16.76 -9.98 2.83
C ILE A 256 -17.25 -8.65 2.23
N HIS A 257 -18.43 -8.17 2.61
CA HIS A 257 -18.92 -6.87 2.16
C HIS A 257 -18.00 -5.74 2.64
N ALA A 258 -17.87 -4.72 1.79
CA ALA A 258 -16.94 -3.62 2.02
C ALA A 258 -17.13 -2.94 3.39
N ASP A 259 -18.38 -2.68 3.80
CA ASP A 259 -18.66 -1.98 5.04
C ASP A 259 -18.36 -2.81 6.28
N ASP A 260 -18.55 -4.14 6.23
CA ASP A 260 -18.17 -5.02 7.33
C ASP A 260 -16.64 -4.98 7.54
N ILE A 261 -15.86 -5.10 6.45
CA ILE A 261 -14.40 -5.05 6.51
C ILE A 261 -13.92 -3.67 6.99
N ARG A 262 -14.42 -2.58 6.37
CA ARG A 262 -14.00 -1.21 6.70
C ARG A 262 -14.39 -0.83 8.14
N THR A 263 -15.53 -1.36 8.63
CA THR A 263 -15.96 -1.16 10.02
C THR A 263 -15.04 -1.83 11.01
N GLU A 264 -14.52 -3.02 10.73
CA GLU A 264 -13.52 -3.64 11.62
C GLU A 264 -12.16 -2.92 11.55
N LYS A 265 -11.75 -2.43 10.39
CA LYS A 265 -10.51 -1.64 10.24
C LYS A 265 -10.54 -0.33 11.04
N ILE A 266 -11.63 0.44 10.97
CA ILE A 266 -11.75 1.70 11.71
C ILE A 266 -11.74 1.51 13.23
N LYS A 267 -12.27 0.40 13.74
CA LYS A 267 -12.18 0.08 15.18
C LYS A 267 -10.73 -0.05 15.64
N VAL A 268 -9.86 -0.61 14.82
CA VAL A 268 -8.43 -0.71 15.11
C VAL A 268 -7.79 0.66 15.17
N LEU A 269 -8.01 1.50 14.14
CA LEU A 269 -7.43 2.85 14.08
C LEU A 269 -7.86 3.71 15.28
N ARG A 270 -9.13 3.66 15.65
CA ARG A 270 -9.67 4.39 16.81
C ARG A 270 -9.18 3.86 18.16
N ALA A 271 -8.74 2.61 18.22
CA ALA A 271 -8.18 2.01 19.42
C ALA A 271 -6.65 2.17 19.54
N LEU A 272 -5.99 2.75 18.53
CA LEU A 272 -4.56 3.07 18.63
C LEU A 272 -4.32 4.07 19.74
N LYS A 273 -3.38 3.76 20.64
CA LYS A 273 -2.93 4.71 21.65
C LYS A 273 -2.30 5.94 20.99
N PRO A 274 -2.71 7.15 21.37
CA PRO A 274 -2.04 8.37 20.92
C PRO A 274 -0.56 8.37 21.30
N ILE A 275 0.30 8.72 20.35
CA ILE A 275 1.74 8.95 20.59
C ILE A 275 1.95 10.45 20.49
N THR A 276 2.08 11.13 21.63
CA THR A 276 2.15 12.58 21.74
C THR A 276 3.12 12.98 22.87
N GLY A 277 3.62 14.21 22.86
CA GLY A 277 4.48 14.73 23.90
C GLY A 277 5.68 13.81 24.18
N ASP A 278 5.96 13.52 25.45
CA ASP A 278 7.10 12.71 25.89
C ASP A 278 7.07 11.25 25.36
N THR A 279 5.87 10.76 25.01
CA THR A 279 5.75 9.40 24.45
C THR A 279 6.34 9.27 23.06
N VAL A 280 6.48 10.36 22.32
CA VAL A 280 7.07 10.40 20.97
C VAL A 280 8.53 9.94 21.01
N LYS A 281 9.34 10.50 21.90
CA LYS A 281 10.76 10.11 22.07
C LYS A 281 10.95 8.65 22.45
N ARG A 282 10.01 8.12 23.23
CA ARG A 282 10.07 6.72 23.69
C ARG A 282 9.65 5.74 22.62
N ASN A 283 8.61 6.09 21.85
CA ASN A 283 7.89 5.17 20.98
C ASN A 283 8.16 5.39 19.48
N THR A 284 8.99 6.38 19.13
CA THR A 284 9.33 6.64 17.73
C THR A 284 10.82 6.87 17.54
N VAL A 285 11.29 6.51 16.34
CA VAL A 285 12.62 6.84 15.85
C VAL A 285 12.47 7.36 14.44
N ARG A 286 13.04 8.56 14.15
CA ARG A 286 13.13 9.11 12.79
C ARG A 286 14.59 9.30 12.40
N ALA A 287 14.92 9.02 11.11
CA ALA A 287 16.28 9.14 10.63
C ALA A 287 16.36 9.44 9.12
N GLN A 288 17.52 9.93 8.68
CA GLN A 288 17.87 10.14 7.28
C GLN A 288 19.04 9.21 6.89
N TYR A 289 19.03 8.66 5.66
CA TYR A 289 20.19 7.91 5.18
C TYR A 289 21.33 8.87 4.81
N VAL A 290 22.54 8.48 5.19
CA VAL A 290 23.79 9.08 4.74
C VAL A 290 24.47 8.16 3.71
N GLU A 291 25.58 8.59 3.15
CA GLU A 291 26.37 7.75 2.22
C GLU A 291 26.61 6.33 2.77
N GLY A 292 26.70 5.36 1.89
CA GLY A 292 26.90 3.98 2.27
C GLY A 292 27.12 3.08 1.06
N LEU A 293 26.87 1.78 1.23
CA LEU A 293 27.04 0.77 0.18
C LEU A 293 25.77 -0.05 0.00
N ILE A 294 25.21 -0.11 -1.22
CA ILE A 294 24.11 -1.01 -1.58
C ILE A 294 24.62 -2.02 -2.60
N ASN A 295 24.52 -3.30 -2.28
CA ASN A 295 25.05 -4.38 -3.12
C ASN A 295 26.51 -4.17 -3.54
N GLY A 296 27.34 -3.59 -2.63
CA GLY A 296 28.74 -3.29 -2.88
C GLY A 296 29.01 -2.06 -3.74
N GLN A 297 27.97 -1.30 -4.14
CA GLN A 297 28.11 -0.06 -4.90
C GLN A 297 27.91 1.16 -4.00
N PRO A 298 28.70 2.23 -4.15
CA PRO A 298 28.49 3.47 -3.40
C PRO A 298 27.09 4.04 -3.63
N ALA A 299 26.45 4.47 -2.55
CA ALA A 299 25.16 5.13 -2.57
C ALA A 299 25.29 6.49 -1.86
N LYS A 300 24.71 7.53 -2.48
CA LYS A 300 24.67 8.89 -1.95
C LYS A 300 23.80 8.99 -0.72
N GLY A 301 24.11 9.96 0.15
CA GLY A 301 23.24 10.37 1.24
C GLY A 301 22.00 11.14 0.76
N TYR A 302 21.00 11.24 1.63
CA TYR A 302 19.71 11.88 1.32
C TYR A 302 19.87 13.35 0.91
N LEU A 303 20.59 14.13 1.70
CA LEU A 303 20.80 15.56 1.44
C LEU A 303 21.58 15.78 0.13
N GLU A 304 22.54 14.91 -0.18
CA GLU A 304 23.25 14.94 -1.46
C GLU A 304 22.34 14.61 -2.66
N GLU A 305 21.45 13.58 -2.53
CA GLU A 305 20.46 13.27 -3.57
C GLU A 305 19.41 14.37 -3.74
N LEU A 306 19.05 15.05 -2.65
CA LEU A 306 18.08 16.14 -2.63
C LEU A 306 18.70 17.44 -3.22
N GLY A 307 19.99 17.69 -2.96
CA GLY A 307 20.67 18.94 -3.28
C GLY A 307 20.31 20.08 -2.33
N ASP A 308 19.89 19.77 -1.10
CA ASP A 308 19.54 20.71 -0.05
C ASP A 308 20.02 20.16 1.32
N ASP A 309 21.00 20.84 1.91
CA ASP A 309 21.62 20.44 3.18
C ASP A 309 20.78 20.81 4.42
N SER A 310 19.66 21.50 4.25
CA SER A 310 18.82 22.00 5.35
C SER A 310 17.61 21.10 5.66
N SER A 311 17.33 20.09 4.85
CA SER A 311 16.15 19.24 5.03
C SER A 311 16.26 18.35 6.27
N GLU A 312 15.20 18.36 7.07
CA GLU A 312 14.99 17.45 8.21
C GLU A 312 13.96 16.34 7.93
N THR A 313 13.59 16.15 6.67
CA THR A 313 12.60 15.13 6.28
C THR A 313 13.15 13.73 6.52
N GLU A 314 12.43 12.94 7.27
CA GLU A 314 12.82 11.58 7.61
C GLU A 314 12.68 10.62 6.42
N THR A 315 13.71 9.80 6.21
CA THR A 315 13.71 8.71 5.20
C THR A 315 13.55 7.33 5.84
N PHE A 316 13.53 7.30 7.17
CA PHE A 316 13.30 6.12 7.98
C PHE A 316 12.45 6.47 9.18
N VAL A 317 11.49 5.58 9.48
CA VAL A 317 10.66 5.65 10.68
C VAL A 317 10.54 4.27 11.31
N ALA A 318 10.72 4.19 12.63
CA ALA A 318 10.28 3.06 13.43
C ALA A 318 9.35 3.55 14.55
N ILE A 319 8.27 2.81 14.80
CA ILE A 319 7.23 3.17 15.78
C ILE A 319 6.87 1.94 16.59
N LYS A 320 6.79 2.09 17.92
CA LYS A 320 6.14 1.16 18.83
C LYS A 320 4.70 1.63 19.03
N ALA A 321 3.76 0.97 18.35
CA ALA A 321 2.32 1.22 18.47
C ALA A 321 1.69 0.26 19.48
N GLU A 322 0.62 0.70 20.15
CA GLU A 322 -0.20 -0.10 21.05
C GLU A 322 -1.68 0.10 20.72
N ILE A 323 -2.48 -0.97 20.85
CA ILE A 323 -3.93 -0.94 20.61
C ILE A 323 -4.66 -1.21 21.93
N ASP A 324 -5.49 -0.26 22.37
CA ASP A 324 -6.27 -0.35 23.59
C ASP A 324 -7.61 -1.01 23.36
N ASN A 325 -7.58 -2.34 23.17
CA ASN A 325 -8.77 -3.18 23.14
C ASN A 325 -8.52 -4.52 23.82
N TRP A 326 -9.57 -5.34 24.00
CA TRP A 326 -9.49 -6.62 24.70
C TRP A 326 -8.54 -7.61 24.04
N ARG A 327 -8.44 -7.61 22.71
CA ARG A 327 -7.61 -8.53 21.95
C ARG A 327 -6.12 -8.20 22.07
N TRP A 328 -5.76 -6.91 22.10
CA TRP A 328 -4.38 -6.45 21.89
C TRP A 328 -3.74 -5.71 23.06
N ALA A 329 -4.51 -5.35 24.09
CA ALA A 329 -3.94 -4.59 25.23
C ALA A 329 -2.70 -5.27 25.80
N GLY A 330 -1.56 -4.55 25.79
CA GLY A 330 -0.26 -5.02 26.25
C GLY A 330 0.57 -5.80 25.21
N VAL A 331 0.10 -5.92 23.96
CA VAL A 331 0.88 -6.47 22.84
C VAL A 331 1.42 -5.29 22.02
N PRO A 332 2.73 -5.00 22.03
CA PRO A 332 3.29 -3.96 21.19
C PRO A 332 3.32 -4.40 19.73
N ILE A 333 3.07 -3.45 18.85
CA ILE A 333 3.19 -3.61 17.41
C ILE A 333 4.27 -2.65 16.91
N TYR A 334 5.32 -3.21 16.35
CA TYR A 334 6.45 -2.44 15.85
C TYR A 334 6.29 -2.23 14.35
N LEU A 335 6.20 -0.97 13.93
CA LEU A 335 6.13 -0.55 12.54
C LEU A 335 7.50 -0.02 12.12
N ARG A 336 7.99 -0.43 10.94
CA ARG A 336 9.26 0.05 10.40
C ARG A 336 9.19 0.24 8.91
N THR A 337 9.65 1.40 8.45
CA THR A 337 9.84 1.68 7.02
C THR A 337 11.08 2.54 6.81
N GLY A 338 11.70 2.42 5.64
CA GLY A 338 12.85 3.26 5.27
C GLY A 338 13.29 3.05 3.84
N LYS A 339 13.98 4.08 3.31
CA LYS A 339 14.65 4.06 2.00
C LYS A 339 16.12 3.69 2.15
N ARG A 340 16.76 3.28 1.06
CA ARG A 340 18.18 2.88 1.07
C ARG A 340 18.52 1.87 2.16
N MET A 341 17.55 1.02 2.51
CA MET A 341 17.77 -0.09 3.46
C MET A 341 18.60 -1.20 2.82
N SER A 342 19.08 -2.15 3.64
CA SER A 342 19.89 -3.30 3.21
C SER A 342 19.22 -4.17 2.13
N ARG A 343 17.89 -4.14 2.07
CA ARG A 343 17.09 -4.95 1.13
C ARG A 343 15.68 -4.38 0.98
N ARG A 344 15.07 -4.70 -0.16
CA ARG A 344 13.64 -4.48 -0.38
C ARG A 344 12.84 -5.64 0.22
N VAL A 345 12.02 -5.36 1.24
CA VAL A 345 11.13 -6.36 1.84
C VAL A 345 9.87 -5.72 2.41
N SER A 346 8.74 -6.40 2.22
CA SER A 346 7.50 -6.11 2.96
C SER A 346 7.08 -7.40 3.66
N GLU A 347 7.02 -7.37 4.99
CA GLU A 347 6.70 -8.55 5.79
C GLU A 347 5.95 -8.19 7.07
N VAL A 348 5.16 -9.15 7.54
CA VAL A 348 4.56 -9.15 8.87
C VAL A 348 5.11 -10.34 9.64
N VAL A 349 5.64 -10.06 10.84
CA VAL A 349 6.16 -11.07 11.75
C VAL A 349 5.31 -11.11 13.00
N VAL A 350 4.71 -12.26 13.28
CA VAL A 350 3.96 -12.51 14.50
C VAL A 350 4.78 -13.40 15.40
N GLN A 351 5.24 -12.84 16.51
CA GLN A 351 6.01 -13.56 17.51
C GLN A 351 5.07 -14.09 18.57
N PHE A 352 5.01 -15.39 18.71
CA PHE A 352 4.24 -16.02 19.78
C PHE A 352 4.97 -15.94 21.12
N LYS A 353 4.23 -16.03 22.22
CA LYS A 353 4.78 -16.19 23.56
C LYS A 353 5.51 -17.53 23.69
N PRO A 354 6.51 -17.61 24.57
CA PRO A 354 7.13 -18.90 24.91
C PRO A 354 6.11 -19.86 25.51
N VAL A 355 6.40 -21.16 25.47
CA VAL A 355 5.61 -22.17 26.18
C VAL A 355 5.59 -21.85 27.67
N ALA A 356 4.44 -22.04 28.32
CA ALA A 356 4.26 -21.69 29.73
C ALA A 356 5.19 -22.46 30.67
N HIS A 357 5.56 -23.69 30.30
CA HIS A 357 6.49 -24.54 31.02
C HIS A 357 7.29 -25.38 30.03
N ASN A 358 8.62 -25.29 30.09
CA ASN A 358 9.52 -26.11 29.30
C ASN A 358 9.81 -27.43 30.07
N ILE A 359 9.32 -28.53 29.56
CA ILE A 359 9.54 -29.87 30.13
C ILE A 359 10.83 -30.55 29.64
N PHE A 360 11.56 -29.90 28.72
CA PHE A 360 12.77 -30.42 28.15
C PHE A 360 13.99 -29.82 28.87
N ASP A 361 14.98 -30.63 29.15
CA ASP A 361 16.23 -30.21 29.82
C ASP A 361 17.13 -29.35 28.92
N THR A 362 16.68 -29.03 27.68
CA THR A 362 17.41 -28.22 26.72
C THR A 362 16.73 -26.88 26.52
N SER A 363 17.49 -25.81 26.34
CA SER A 363 16.95 -24.53 25.94
C SER A 363 16.31 -24.62 24.54
N LEU A 364 15.07 -24.19 24.41
CA LEU A 364 14.42 -24.03 23.11
C LEU A 364 15.07 -22.87 22.36
N SER A 365 15.21 -22.98 21.04
CA SER A 365 15.75 -21.93 20.17
C SER A 365 14.71 -20.82 19.91
N GLY A 366 14.24 -20.17 20.97
CA GLY A 366 13.20 -19.13 20.92
C GLY A 366 11.76 -19.70 20.80
N PRO A 367 10.75 -18.86 20.96
CA PRO A 367 9.35 -19.22 20.76
C PRO A 367 8.98 -19.37 19.27
N ASN A 368 7.79 -19.96 18.99
CA ASN A 368 7.29 -20.04 17.62
C ASN A 368 7.10 -18.65 16.99
N GLN A 369 7.33 -18.57 15.69
CA GLN A 369 7.23 -17.33 14.91
C GLN A 369 6.53 -17.60 13.58
N LEU A 370 5.58 -16.75 13.22
CA LEU A 370 4.94 -16.73 11.92
C LEU A 370 5.45 -15.52 11.14
N VAL A 371 6.07 -15.77 9.99
CA VAL A 371 6.53 -14.73 9.06
C VAL A 371 5.67 -14.77 7.81
N ILE A 372 4.99 -13.68 7.50
CA ILE A 372 4.18 -13.51 6.30
C ILE A 372 4.94 -12.54 5.40
N THR A 373 5.53 -13.06 4.33
CA THR A 373 6.23 -12.23 3.33
C THR A 373 5.24 -11.74 2.28
N LEU A 374 5.12 -10.41 2.16
CA LEU A 374 4.25 -9.75 1.20
C LEU A 374 5.03 -9.37 -0.08
N GLN A 375 6.38 -9.27 0.02
CA GLN A 375 7.26 -8.88 -1.08
C GLN A 375 8.73 -8.94 -0.63
N PRO A 376 9.70 -9.38 -1.48
CA PRO A 376 9.52 -10.30 -2.62
C PRO A 376 9.24 -11.72 -2.11
N ASP A 377 9.03 -12.67 -3.01
CA ASP A 377 8.83 -14.09 -2.68
C ASP A 377 7.69 -14.30 -1.68
N GLU A 378 6.48 -13.97 -2.13
CA GLU A 378 5.27 -14.04 -1.32
C GLU A 378 5.05 -15.42 -0.69
N GLY A 379 4.71 -15.45 0.59
CA GLY A 379 4.51 -16.72 1.27
C GLY A 379 4.40 -16.60 2.78
N VAL A 380 4.20 -17.75 3.41
CA VAL A 380 4.04 -17.89 4.86
C VAL A 380 5.04 -18.89 5.38
N ARG A 381 5.74 -18.54 6.47
CA ARG A 381 6.70 -19.40 7.16
C ARG A 381 6.35 -19.49 8.64
N LEU A 382 6.09 -20.71 9.14
CA LEU A 382 5.84 -20.96 10.55
C LEU A 382 7.00 -21.76 11.13
N SER A 383 7.73 -21.19 12.11
CA SER A 383 8.82 -21.89 12.82
C SER A 383 8.25 -22.85 13.85
N MET A 384 8.63 -24.12 13.75
CA MET A 384 8.16 -25.20 14.62
C MET A 384 9.35 -25.93 15.27
N HIS A 385 9.19 -26.34 16.53
CA HIS A 385 10.17 -27.16 17.22
C HIS A 385 9.93 -28.65 16.94
N ILE A 386 10.97 -29.35 16.52
CA ILE A 386 10.96 -30.80 16.31
C ILE A 386 12.15 -31.45 16.99
N LYS A 387 11.99 -32.75 17.31
CA LYS A 387 13.15 -33.56 17.73
C LYS A 387 14.05 -33.83 16.53
N GLU A 388 15.33 -33.56 16.69
CA GLU A 388 16.34 -33.94 15.67
C GLU A 388 16.44 -35.47 15.60
N PRO A 389 16.36 -36.09 14.40
CA PRO A 389 16.54 -37.52 14.24
C PRO A 389 17.95 -37.96 14.65
N GLY A 390 18.08 -39.18 15.14
CA GLY A 390 19.36 -39.83 15.45
C GLY A 390 19.58 -40.18 16.92
N PRO A 391 20.66 -40.91 17.20
CA PRO A 391 21.06 -41.27 18.57
C PRO A 391 21.62 -40.02 19.29
N GLY A 392 21.52 -39.99 20.60
CA GLY A 392 22.12 -38.92 21.43
C GLY A 392 21.09 -38.08 22.19
N GLY A 393 19.94 -38.64 22.51
CA GLY A 393 18.95 -38.00 23.38
C GLY A 393 17.97 -37.08 22.67
N LEU A 394 17.31 -36.23 23.44
CA LEU A 394 16.22 -35.35 22.99
C LEU A 394 16.82 -33.99 22.59
N ARG A 395 17.35 -33.89 21.36
CA ARG A 395 17.81 -32.60 20.79
C ARG A 395 16.65 -31.96 20.05
N ILE A 396 16.32 -30.73 20.42
CA ILE A 396 15.24 -29.95 19.81
C ILE A 396 15.85 -28.94 18.84
N LYS A 397 15.25 -28.84 17.66
CA LYS A 397 15.64 -27.90 16.60
C LYS A 397 14.41 -27.16 16.08
N SER A 398 14.54 -25.87 15.83
CA SER A 398 13.52 -25.09 15.14
C SER A 398 13.66 -25.27 13.64
N LEU A 399 12.59 -25.70 12.97
CA LEU A 399 12.52 -25.78 11.50
C LEU A 399 11.29 -25.04 10.98
N PRO A 400 11.38 -24.40 9.81
CA PRO A 400 10.24 -23.73 9.20
C PRO A 400 9.33 -24.71 8.44
N LEU A 401 8.03 -24.53 8.60
CA LEU A 401 7.02 -24.96 7.63
C LEU A 401 6.87 -23.81 6.63
N ASN A 402 7.18 -24.06 5.37
CA ASN A 402 7.16 -23.08 4.30
C ASN A 402 5.96 -23.29 3.39
N LEU A 403 5.22 -22.22 3.12
CA LEU A 403 4.23 -22.12 2.07
C LEU A 403 4.62 -20.99 1.14
N ALA A 404 5.43 -21.28 0.12
CA ALA A 404 5.79 -20.31 -0.93
C ALA A 404 4.70 -20.31 -2.00
N TYR A 405 4.17 -19.14 -2.34
CA TYR A 405 3.07 -19.07 -3.31
C TYR A 405 3.55 -19.40 -4.72
N SER A 406 4.77 -18.99 -5.10
CA SER A 406 5.37 -19.29 -6.39
C SER A 406 5.56 -20.78 -6.68
N GLU A 407 5.68 -21.61 -5.63
CA GLU A 407 5.81 -23.07 -5.78
C GLU A 407 4.44 -23.76 -6.00
N ASN A 408 3.35 -23.10 -5.57
CA ASN A 408 2.00 -23.69 -5.57
C ASN A 408 1.10 -23.10 -6.67
N PHE A 409 1.41 -21.91 -7.18
CA PHE A 409 0.61 -21.21 -8.16
C PHE A 409 1.49 -20.80 -9.34
N MET A 410 1.33 -21.48 -10.50
CA MET A 410 2.06 -21.22 -11.75
C MET A 410 1.41 -20.11 -12.59
N LEU A 411 0.91 -19.07 -11.97
CA LEU A 411 0.18 -17.98 -12.64
C LEU A 411 0.93 -16.65 -12.51
N ARG A 412 0.81 -15.80 -13.51
CA ARG A 412 1.20 -14.39 -13.38
C ARG A 412 0.30 -13.73 -12.34
N TYR A 413 0.89 -13.18 -11.30
CA TYR A 413 0.13 -12.38 -10.34
C TYR A 413 -0.19 -11.02 -10.96
N PRO A 414 -1.47 -10.61 -10.99
CA PRO A 414 -1.85 -9.27 -11.42
C PRO A 414 -1.16 -8.20 -10.57
N ASP A 415 -0.73 -7.10 -11.21
CA ASP A 415 -0.30 -5.91 -10.46
C ASP A 415 -1.49 -5.37 -9.63
N ALA A 416 -1.20 -4.73 -8.51
CA ALA A 416 -2.23 -4.18 -7.63
C ALA A 416 -3.23 -3.27 -8.38
N TYR A 417 -2.74 -2.46 -9.34
CA TYR A 417 -3.59 -1.59 -10.13
C TYR A 417 -4.54 -2.35 -11.08
N GLU A 418 -4.11 -3.49 -11.60
CA GLU A 418 -4.98 -4.35 -12.43
C GLU A 418 -6.23 -4.78 -11.63
N ARG A 419 -6.03 -5.18 -10.39
CA ARG A 419 -7.11 -5.58 -9.50
C ARG A 419 -7.98 -4.40 -9.09
N LEU A 420 -7.35 -3.32 -8.60
CA LEU A 420 -8.09 -2.15 -8.13
C LEU A 420 -8.99 -1.55 -9.22
N LEU A 421 -8.52 -1.46 -10.46
CA LEU A 421 -9.33 -0.99 -11.59
C LEU A 421 -10.55 -1.88 -11.83
N MET A 422 -10.39 -3.21 -11.75
CA MET A 422 -11.52 -4.13 -11.91
C MET A 422 -12.50 -4.06 -10.75
N GLU A 423 -12.02 -3.87 -9.51
CA GLU A 423 -12.91 -3.68 -8.35
C GLU A 423 -13.67 -2.35 -8.42
N VAL A 424 -13.04 -1.28 -8.91
CA VAL A 424 -13.77 -0.05 -9.23
C VAL A 424 -14.85 -0.31 -10.30
N ALA A 425 -14.51 -1.03 -11.37
CA ALA A 425 -15.47 -1.34 -12.42
C ALA A 425 -16.65 -2.22 -11.94
N ARG A 426 -16.43 -3.07 -10.91
CA ARG A 426 -17.48 -3.88 -10.27
C ARG A 426 -18.32 -3.11 -9.22
N GLY A 427 -17.86 -1.97 -8.75
CA GLY A 427 -18.47 -1.26 -7.63
C GLY A 427 -18.10 -1.83 -6.25
N ASN A 428 -17.04 -2.62 -6.16
CA ASN A 428 -16.61 -3.23 -4.91
C ASN A 428 -15.64 -2.30 -4.15
N LEU A 429 -16.05 -1.84 -2.99
CA LEU A 429 -15.29 -0.92 -2.13
C LEU A 429 -14.41 -1.63 -1.09
N SER A 430 -14.35 -2.96 -1.06
CA SER A 430 -13.63 -3.72 -0.02
C SER A 430 -12.12 -3.45 0.03
N LEU A 431 -11.52 -3.05 -1.10
CA LEU A 431 -10.10 -2.75 -1.23
C LEU A 431 -9.78 -1.24 -1.19
N PHE A 432 -10.78 -0.41 -0.81
CA PHE A 432 -10.63 1.04 -0.79
C PHE A 432 -10.89 1.61 0.59
N MET A 433 -10.15 2.66 0.92
CA MET A 433 -10.26 3.30 2.24
C MET A 433 -11.55 4.13 2.34
N ARG A 434 -12.22 4.01 3.47
CA ARG A 434 -13.34 4.87 3.81
C ARG A 434 -12.84 6.21 4.37
N ARG A 435 -13.64 7.26 4.26
CA ARG A 435 -13.32 8.59 4.75
C ARG A 435 -12.78 8.59 6.18
N ASP A 436 -13.52 7.94 7.08
CA ASP A 436 -13.18 7.92 8.51
C ASP A 436 -11.89 7.15 8.83
N GLU A 437 -11.51 6.16 8.02
CA GLU A 437 -10.22 5.48 8.14
C GLU A 437 -9.05 6.44 7.84
N VAL A 438 -9.16 7.23 6.75
CA VAL A 438 -8.15 8.22 6.36
C VAL A 438 -7.99 9.29 7.45
N GLU A 439 -9.10 9.80 7.97
CA GLU A 439 -9.11 10.86 9.00
C GLU A 439 -8.58 10.34 10.34
N ALA A 440 -8.93 9.11 10.75
CA ALA A 440 -8.40 8.50 11.97
C ALA A 440 -6.89 8.22 11.87
N ALA A 441 -6.42 7.77 10.69
CA ALA A 441 -5.00 7.56 10.44
C ALA A 441 -4.22 8.87 10.54
N TRP A 442 -4.72 9.97 9.96
CA TRP A 442 -4.11 11.29 10.10
C TRP A 442 -4.13 11.80 11.53
N THR A 443 -5.24 11.63 12.26
CA THR A 443 -5.32 12.02 13.67
C THR A 443 -4.19 11.41 14.50
N TRP A 444 -3.90 10.13 14.27
CA TRP A 444 -2.83 9.44 14.98
C TRP A 444 -1.43 9.87 14.53
N VAL A 445 -1.22 10.04 13.23
CA VAL A 445 0.07 10.44 12.65
C VAL A 445 0.42 11.89 12.98
N ASP A 446 -0.55 12.80 12.94
CA ASP A 446 -0.33 14.22 13.27
C ASP A 446 0.17 14.40 14.71
N GLY A 447 -0.30 13.58 15.65
CA GLY A 447 0.21 13.58 17.03
C GLY A 447 1.72 13.28 17.10
N ILE A 448 2.22 12.38 16.27
CA ILE A 448 3.65 12.06 16.16
C ILE A 448 4.43 13.22 15.54
N ILE A 449 3.91 13.77 14.42
CA ILE A 449 4.54 14.90 13.73
C ILE A 449 4.66 16.12 14.66
N ASP A 450 3.60 16.44 15.38
CA ASP A 450 3.60 17.58 16.30
C ASP A 450 4.55 17.34 17.47
N GLY A 451 4.66 16.11 17.98
CA GLY A 451 5.64 15.77 18.99
C GLY A 451 7.09 15.89 18.49
N TRP A 452 7.37 15.51 17.23
CA TRP A 452 8.70 15.71 16.62
C TRP A 452 9.05 17.19 16.47
N LYS A 453 8.09 18.02 16.02
CA LYS A 453 8.29 19.48 15.92
C LYS A 453 8.56 20.14 17.29
N GLN A 454 7.88 19.66 18.34
CA GLN A 454 8.05 20.19 19.70
C GLN A 454 9.38 19.76 20.35
N SER A 455 9.95 18.63 19.91
CA SER A 455 11.17 18.10 20.51
C SER A 455 12.44 18.84 20.08
N ASP A 456 12.40 19.60 19.00
CA ASP A 456 13.55 20.31 18.38
C ASP A 456 14.79 19.41 18.16
N GLU A 457 14.57 18.10 18.02
CA GLU A 457 15.62 17.11 17.76
C GLU A 457 15.69 16.81 16.27
N ALA A 458 16.85 16.98 15.67
CA ALA A 458 17.07 16.61 14.27
C ALA A 458 16.89 15.08 14.05
N PRO A 459 16.53 14.64 12.85
CA PRO A 459 16.53 13.24 12.52
C PRO A 459 17.91 12.61 12.75
N GLN A 460 17.94 11.39 13.27
CA GLN A 460 19.18 10.62 13.37
C GLN A 460 19.69 10.22 11.98
N THR A 461 20.86 9.61 11.90
CA THR A 461 21.40 9.13 10.63
C THR A 461 21.57 7.61 10.61
N TYR A 462 21.50 7.01 9.40
CA TYR A 462 21.87 5.63 9.14
C TYR A 462 22.59 5.52 7.79
N ALA A 463 23.56 4.61 7.68
CA ALA A 463 24.26 4.38 6.42
C ALA A 463 23.32 3.74 5.39
N ALA A 464 23.35 4.21 4.14
CA ALA A 464 22.67 3.54 3.03
C ALA A 464 23.17 2.07 2.95
N GLY A 465 22.22 1.12 2.76
CA GLY A 465 22.48 -0.31 2.77
C GLY A 465 22.51 -0.97 4.16
N SER A 466 22.20 -0.21 5.23
CA SER A 466 22.03 -0.77 6.58
C SER A 466 20.55 -1.12 6.87
N ASP A 467 20.30 -1.74 8.03
CA ASP A 467 18.95 -2.06 8.51
C ASP A 467 18.29 -0.89 9.28
N GLY A 468 18.79 0.33 9.11
CA GLY A 468 18.30 1.55 9.77
C GLY A 468 19.21 2.00 10.92
N PRO A 469 18.78 3.06 11.66
CA PRO A 469 19.58 3.64 12.74
C PRO A 469 19.64 2.70 13.96
N ILE A 470 20.76 2.77 14.71
CA ILE A 470 20.97 1.99 15.94
C ILE A 470 19.85 2.21 16.95
N ALA A 471 19.30 3.42 17.04
CA ALA A 471 18.19 3.71 17.94
C ALA A 471 16.95 2.87 17.67
N SER A 472 16.72 2.43 16.43
CA SER A 472 15.63 1.51 16.10
C SER A 472 15.84 0.13 16.72
N ALA A 473 17.07 -0.38 16.75
CA ALA A 473 17.41 -1.61 17.46
C ALA A 473 17.30 -1.42 18.99
N MET A 474 17.78 -0.30 19.51
CA MET A 474 17.68 0.04 20.94
C MET A 474 16.22 0.19 21.41
N MET A 475 15.31 0.64 20.53
CA MET A 475 13.88 0.70 20.85
C MET A 475 13.30 -0.71 21.10
N MET A 476 13.72 -1.70 20.32
CA MET A 476 13.32 -3.11 20.52
C MET A 476 13.99 -3.72 21.76
N ASP A 477 15.30 -3.47 21.93
CA ASP A 477 16.10 -4.00 23.03
C ASP A 477 15.60 -3.56 24.41
N ARG A 478 15.05 -2.35 24.53
CA ARG A 478 14.40 -1.88 25.77
C ARG A 478 13.22 -2.74 26.25
N ASP A 479 12.66 -3.50 25.33
CA ASP A 479 11.56 -4.44 25.59
C ASP A 479 12.04 -5.91 25.54
N ASP A 480 13.35 -6.18 25.60
CA ASP A 480 13.98 -7.49 25.42
C ASP A 480 13.62 -8.17 24.09
N ARG A 481 13.51 -7.38 23.01
CA ARG A 481 13.12 -7.83 21.67
C ARG A 481 14.12 -7.39 20.61
N ALA A 482 14.02 -7.98 19.43
CA ALA A 482 14.85 -7.62 18.27
C ALA A 482 14.02 -7.65 16.98
N TRP A 483 14.44 -6.82 16.02
CA TRP A 483 13.88 -6.89 14.66
C TRP A 483 14.16 -8.26 14.05
N HIS A 484 13.16 -8.79 13.35
CA HIS A 484 13.33 -10.02 12.58
C HIS A 484 14.43 -9.85 11.53
N VAL A 485 15.38 -10.80 11.53
CA VAL A 485 16.43 -10.87 10.53
C VAL A 485 16.13 -12.05 9.62
N ARG A 486 15.82 -11.78 8.36
CA ARG A 486 15.59 -12.81 7.36
C ARG A 486 16.90 -13.56 7.10
N THR A 487 17.04 -14.75 7.63
CA THR A 487 18.13 -15.65 7.25
C THR A 487 17.87 -16.17 5.84
N THR A 488 18.70 -15.78 4.88
CA THR A 488 18.71 -16.45 3.57
C THR A 488 19.05 -17.92 3.82
N PRO A 489 18.30 -18.90 3.30
CA PRO A 489 18.74 -20.28 3.34
C PRO A 489 20.11 -20.35 2.68
N LYS A 490 21.13 -20.91 3.37
CA LYS A 490 22.37 -21.28 2.69
C LYS A 490 21.99 -22.32 1.65
N SER A 491 22.12 -21.95 0.36
CA SER A 491 22.03 -22.83 -0.80
C SER A 491 22.95 -24.04 -0.65
#